data_cdce9feca51f779509d83c0fa3ce0415
#
_entry.id   cdce9feca51f779509d83c0fa3ce0415
#
_cell.length_a   1.000
_cell.length_b   1.000
_cell.length_c   1.000
_cell.angle_alpha   90.00
_cell.angle_beta   90.00
_cell.angle_gamma   90.00
#
_symmetry.space_group_name_H-M   'P 1'
#
loop_
_entity.id
_entity.type
_entity.pdbx_description
1 polymer ?
#
loop_
_entity_poly.entity_id
_entity_poly.type
_entity_poly.pdbx_seq_one_letter_code
_entity_poly.pdbx_strand_id
1 'polypeptide(L)'
;MRRLLGIVLIGQPELKLKLSERNADLREVVRRCEQIELQPLNAFVADYLTHKLRRLDVAFEDVFAADAVSGLVARLTRPSADGKQVMSLLYPLIVNNTVTAALNEAARLGQNRITADIFNAI
;
A
#
# COMPACT_ATOMS: atom_id res chain seq x y z
N MET A 1 36.70 -13.51 -7.86
CA MET A 1 36.50 -12.05 -8.00
C MET A 1 35.80 -11.54 -6.75
N ARG A 2 36.35 -10.56 -6.08
CA ARG A 2 35.68 -9.90 -4.97
C ARG A 2 34.63 -8.92 -5.50
N ARG A 3 33.41 -9.00 -5.00
CA ARG A 3 32.41 -7.97 -5.25
C ARG A 3 32.66 -6.82 -4.29
N LEU A 4 32.90 -5.63 -4.83
CA LEU A 4 33.25 -4.43 -4.06
C LEU A 4 32.05 -3.51 -3.83
N LEU A 5 30.94 -3.68 -4.58
CA LEU A 5 29.80 -2.77 -4.54
C LEU A 5 28.51 -3.52 -4.83
N GLY A 6 27.49 -3.25 -4.02
CA GLY A 6 26.11 -3.58 -4.30
C GLY A 6 25.33 -2.31 -4.65
N ILE A 7 24.49 -2.39 -5.68
CA ILE A 7 23.65 -1.26 -6.11
C ILE A 7 22.18 -1.68 -5.99
N VAL A 8 21.37 -0.84 -5.33
CA VAL A 8 19.92 -0.98 -5.26
C VAL A 8 19.30 0.24 -5.93
N LEU A 9 18.46 0.00 -6.92
CA LEU A 9 17.68 1.04 -7.60
C LEU A 9 16.22 0.93 -7.15
N ILE A 10 15.67 2.04 -6.67
CA ILE A 10 14.26 2.13 -6.24
C ILE A 10 13.60 3.20 -7.08
N GLY A 11 12.45 2.89 -7.65
CA GLY A 11 11.71 3.84 -8.50
C GLY A 11 10.26 3.47 -8.69
N GLN A 12 9.58 4.32 -9.42
CA GLN A 12 8.19 4.15 -9.85
C GLN A 12 8.07 3.08 -10.95
N PRO A 13 6.86 2.64 -11.34
CA PRO A 13 6.64 1.65 -12.39
C PRO A 13 7.36 1.96 -13.72
N GLU A 14 7.60 3.24 -14.02
CA GLU A 14 8.35 3.68 -15.20
C GLU A 14 9.80 3.18 -15.20
N LEU A 15 10.39 2.95 -14.03
CA LEU A 15 11.73 2.37 -13.93
C LEU A 15 11.79 0.98 -14.56
N LYS A 16 10.73 0.17 -14.39
CA LYS A 16 10.61 -1.15 -15.00
C LYS A 16 10.63 -1.07 -16.54
N LEU A 17 9.98 -0.06 -17.11
CA LEU A 17 9.98 0.18 -18.55
C LEU A 17 11.37 0.58 -19.07
N LYS A 18 12.08 1.44 -18.32
CA LYS A 18 13.45 1.86 -18.64
C LYS A 18 14.46 0.73 -18.52
N LEU A 19 14.29 -0.15 -17.53
CA LEU A 19 15.14 -1.33 -17.30
C LEU A 19 14.64 -2.56 -18.08
N SER A 20 14.07 -2.37 -19.25
CA SER A 20 13.61 -3.46 -20.11
C SER A 20 14.77 -4.02 -20.95
N GLU A 21 14.77 -5.35 -21.15
CA GLU A 21 15.68 -6.03 -22.08
C GLU A 21 15.51 -5.56 -23.55
N ARG A 22 14.44 -4.89 -23.87
CA ARG A 22 14.22 -4.26 -25.18
C ARG A 22 15.15 -3.08 -25.42
N ASN A 23 15.66 -2.46 -24.37
CA ASN A 23 16.69 -1.45 -24.46
C ASN A 23 18.06 -2.14 -24.63
N ALA A 24 18.62 -2.07 -25.84
CA ALA A 24 19.87 -2.74 -26.19
C ALA A 24 21.05 -2.32 -25.30
N ASP A 25 21.09 -1.04 -24.91
CA ASP A 25 22.17 -0.47 -24.08
C ASP A 25 22.15 -0.98 -22.63
N LEU A 26 20.99 -1.38 -22.14
CA LEU A 26 20.78 -1.82 -20.76
C LEU A 26 20.60 -3.32 -20.62
N ARG A 27 20.48 -4.05 -21.72
CA ARG A 27 20.11 -5.48 -21.72
C ARG A 27 21.02 -6.33 -20.83
N GLU A 28 22.30 -6.12 -20.88
CA GLU A 28 23.25 -6.90 -20.08
C GLU A 28 23.16 -6.57 -18.59
N VAL A 29 22.97 -5.30 -18.26
CA VAL A 29 22.77 -4.85 -16.87
C VAL A 29 21.46 -5.42 -16.32
N VAL A 30 20.36 -5.35 -17.06
CA VAL A 30 19.05 -5.85 -16.66
C VAL A 30 19.08 -7.35 -16.39
N ARG A 31 19.78 -8.15 -17.21
CA ARG A 31 19.93 -9.60 -17.00
C ARG A 31 20.65 -9.97 -15.72
N ARG A 32 21.46 -9.06 -15.17
CA ARG A 32 22.19 -9.24 -13.91
C ARG A 32 21.48 -8.66 -12.71
N CYS A 33 20.35 -7.97 -12.91
CA CYS A 33 19.56 -7.37 -11.85
C CYS A 33 18.41 -8.29 -11.45
N GLU A 34 18.19 -8.44 -10.15
CA GLU A 34 16.93 -8.96 -9.62
C GLU A 34 15.91 -7.81 -9.58
N GLN A 35 14.77 -8.02 -10.22
CA GLN A 35 13.68 -7.04 -10.23
C GLN A 35 12.60 -7.50 -9.25
N ILE A 36 12.32 -6.65 -8.27
CA ILE A 36 11.28 -6.87 -7.27
C ILE A 36 10.21 -5.81 -7.46
N GLU A 37 8.96 -6.22 -7.62
CA GLU A 37 7.81 -5.32 -7.69
C GLU A 37 7.01 -5.43 -6.39
N LEU A 38 6.84 -4.29 -5.70
CA LEU A 38 6.03 -4.25 -4.49
C LEU A 38 4.55 -4.38 -4.84
N GLN A 39 3.92 -5.38 -4.26
CA GLN A 39 2.49 -5.64 -4.41
C GLN A 39 1.69 -4.84 -3.37
N PRO A 40 0.40 -4.54 -3.65
CA PRO A 40 -0.48 -3.96 -2.63
C PRO A 40 -0.65 -4.91 -1.45
N LEU A 41 -0.96 -4.36 -0.29
CA LEU A 41 -1.10 -5.11 0.97
C LEU A 41 -2.21 -6.16 0.94
N ASN A 42 -3.34 -5.84 0.27
CA ASN A 42 -4.51 -6.74 0.13
C ASN A 42 -4.92 -7.38 1.48
N ALA A 43 -4.83 -8.70 1.59
CA ALA A 43 -5.18 -9.43 2.82
C ALA A 43 -4.31 -9.07 4.04
N PHE A 44 -3.15 -8.47 3.84
CA PHE A 44 -2.21 -8.10 4.92
C PHE A 44 -2.41 -6.68 5.46
N VAL A 45 -3.43 -5.95 5.01
CA VAL A 45 -3.64 -4.56 5.43
C VAL A 45 -3.91 -4.45 6.94
N ALA A 46 -4.64 -5.39 7.53
CA ALA A 46 -4.90 -5.42 8.97
C ALA A 46 -3.60 -5.67 9.77
N ASP A 47 -2.78 -6.61 9.34
CA ASP A 47 -1.49 -6.90 9.96
C ASP A 47 -0.55 -5.69 9.88
N TYR A 48 -0.54 -5.01 8.75
CA TYR A 48 0.23 -3.78 8.55
C TYR A 48 -0.19 -2.67 9.51
N LEU A 49 -1.48 -2.42 9.66
CA LEU A 49 -2.00 -1.40 10.60
C LEU A 49 -1.74 -1.79 12.05
N THR A 50 -1.91 -3.05 12.41
CA THR A 50 -1.58 -3.59 13.73
C THR A 50 -0.11 -3.38 14.06
N HIS A 51 0.78 -3.67 13.11
CA HIS A 51 2.22 -3.46 13.28
C HIS A 51 2.57 -1.99 13.52
N LYS A 52 1.93 -1.07 12.80
CA LYS A 52 2.13 0.37 13.00
C LYS A 52 1.65 0.86 14.36
N LEU A 53 0.47 0.43 14.79
CA LEU A 53 -0.11 0.82 16.09
C LEU A 53 0.69 0.25 17.27
N ARG A 54 1.23 -0.97 17.14
CA ARG A 54 2.07 -1.59 18.16
C ARG A 54 3.30 -0.73 18.51
N ARG A 55 3.85 0.01 17.54
CA ARG A 55 4.96 0.94 17.78
C ARG A 55 4.59 2.12 18.68
N LEU A 56 3.30 2.38 18.84
CA LEU A 56 2.72 3.44 19.67
C LEU A 56 2.08 2.89 20.95
N ASP A 57 2.24 1.59 21.23
CA ASP A 57 1.57 0.87 22.33
C ASP A 57 0.04 1.02 22.30
N VAL A 58 -0.55 1.06 21.10
CA VAL A 58 -1.99 1.16 20.88
C VAL A 58 -2.51 -0.14 20.31
N ALA A 59 -3.58 -0.68 20.90
CA ALA A 59 -4.24 -1.87 20.39
C ALA A 59 -5.08 -1.53 19.13
N PHE A 60 -5.13 -2.45 18.19
CA PHE A 60 -5.87 -2.27 16.93
C PHE A 60 -7.35 -2.00 17.19
N GLU A 61 -7.95 -2.73 18.14
CA GLU A 61 -9.37 -2.67 18.51
C GLU A 61 -9.75 -1.34 19.19
N ASP A 62 -8.78 -0.59 19.71
CA ASP A 62 -9.01 0.73 20.30
C ASP A 62 -9.21 1.80 19.23
N VAL A 63 -8.69 1.57 18.02
CA VAL A 63 -8.74 2.53 16.91
C VAL A 63 -9.74 2.11 15.84
N PHE A 64 -9.83 0.82 15.53
CA PHE A 64 -10.64 0.30 14.44
C PHE A 64 -11.78 -0.56 14.95
N ALA A 65 -13.00 -0.27 14.50
CA ALA A 65 -14.15 -1.14 14.70
C ALA A 65 -14.01 -2.42 13.84
N ALA A 66 -14.85 -3.42 14.14
CA ALA A 66 -14.79 -4.72 13.47
C ALA A 66 -15.00 -4.66 11.94
N ASP A 67 -15.73 -3.67 11.45
CA ASP A 67 -16.05 -3.44 10.04
C ASP A 67 -15.07 -2.48 9.33
N ALA A 68 -14.13 -1.89 10.05
CA ALA A 68 -13.25 -0.85 9.53
C ALA A 68 -12.35 -1.36 8.39
N VAL A 69 -11.77 -2.55 8.53
CA VAL A 69 -10.88 -3.11 7.50
C VAL A 69 -11.64 -3.36 6.21
N SER A 70 -12.85 -3.91 6.28
CA SER A 70 -13.68 -4.12 5.09
C SER A 70 -14.07 -2.80 4.41
N GLY A 71 -14.35 -1.76 5.19
CA GLY A 71 -14.61 -0.40 4.69
C GLY A 71 -13.39 0.18 3.98
N LEU A 72 -12.20 0.06 4.56
CA LEU A 72 -10.94 0.51 3.96
C LEU A 72 -10.64 -0.23 2.65
N VAL A 73 -10.79 -1.55 2.64
CA VAL A 73 -10.59 -2.37 1.44
C VAL A 73 -11.58 -1.98 0.34
N ALA A 74 -12.85 -1.83 0.67
CA ALA A 74 -13.87 -1.40 -0.29
C ALA A 74 -13.56 -0.01 -0.87
N ARG A 75 -13.10 0.92 -0.04
CA ARG A 75 -12.71 2.27 -0.46
C ARG A 75 -11.54 2.28 -1.43
N LEU A 76 -10.54 1.43 -1.22
CA LEU A 76 -9.29 1.40 -1.96
C LEU A 76 -9.24 0.31 -3.05
N THR A 77 -10.35 -0.33 -3.33
CA THR A 77 -10.47 -1.33 -4.38
C THR A 77 -11.47 -0.82 -5.43
N ARG A 78 -11.03 -0.80 -6.68
CA ARG A 78 -11.85 -0.30 -7.79
C ARG A 78 -11.83 -1.29 -8.95
N PRO A 79 -12.93 -1.39 -9.73
CA PRO A 79 -12.87 -2.10 -11.00
C PRO A 79 -11.89 -1.39 -11.95
N SER A 80 -11.17 -2.16 -12.76
CA SER A 80 -10.33 -1.58 -13.81
C SER A 80 -11.19 -0.90 -14.87
N ALA A 81 -10.58 -0.04 -15.71
CA ALA A 81 -11.27 0.71 -16.75
C ALA A 81 -12.05 -0.19 -17.73
N ASP A 82 -11.61 -1.43 -17.94
CA ASP A 82 -12.27 -2.44 -18.77
C ASP A 82 -13.29 -3.31 -18.01
N GLY A 83 -13.43 -3.11 -16.70
CA GLY A 83 -14.34 -3.87 -15.84
C GLY A 83 -13.99 -5.35 -15.64
N LYS A 84 -12.86 -5.83 -16.22
CA LYS A 84 -12.49 -7.25 -16.18
C LYS A 84 -11.62 -7.62 -14.98
N GLN A 85 -10.98 -6.64 -14.36
CA GLN A 85 -10.07 -6.85 -13.24
C GLN A 85 -10.41 -5.91 -12.09
N VAL A 86 -9.98 -6.27 -10.90
CA VAL A 86 -10.07 -5.44 -9.70
C VAL A 86 -8.70 -4.83 -9.45
N MET A 87 -8.65 -3.49 -9.39
CA MET A 87 -7.44 -2.76 -9.07
C MET A 87 -7.42 -2.45 -7.57
N SER A 88 -6.39 -2.93 -6.89
CA SER A 88 -6.14 -2.61 -5.49
C SER A 88 -5.22 -1.40 -5.36
N LEU A 89 -5.64 -0.42 -4.57
CA LEU A 89 -4.85 0.74 -4.18
C LEU A 89 -4.31 0.62 -2.75
N LEU A 90 -4.31 -0.59 -2.18
CA LEU A 90 -3.89 -0.88 -0.80
C LEU A 90 -2.36 -0.84 -0.63
N TYR A 91 -1.72 0.19 -1.17
CA TYR A 91 -0.31 0.44 -0.95
C TYR A 91 -0.08 1.23 0.34
N PRO A 92 1.04 1.03 1.04
CA PRO A 92 1.31 1.66 2.35
C PRO A 92 1.05 3.16 2.39
N LEU A 93 1.50 3.93 1.39
CA LEU A 93 1.28 5.38 1.36
C LEU A 93 -0.21 5.73 1.29
N ILE A 94 -0.94 5.09 0.39
CA ILE A 94 -2.38 5.37 0.18
C ILE A 94 -3.16 4.94 1.41
N VAL A 95 -2.85 3.78 1.98
CA VAL A 95 -3.46 3.29 3.22
C VAL A 95 -3.22 4.28 4.37
N ASN A 96 -1.98 4.73 4.56
CA ASN A 96 -1.66 5.70 5.61
C ASN A 96 -2.42 7.02 5.45
N ASN A 97 -2.48 7.56 4.23
CA ASN A 97 -3.19 8.81 3.96
C ASN A 97 -4.70 8.66 4.20
N THR A 98 -5.29 7.55 3.78
CA THR A 98 -6.70 7.25 3.96
C THR A 98 -7.04 7.06 5.45
N VAL A 99 -6.21 6.32 6.19
CA VAL A 99 -6.41 6.14 7.64
C VAL A 99 -6.24 7.47 8.39
N THR A 100 -5.29 8.31 8.00
CA THR A 100 -5.13 9.64 8.60
C THR A 100 -6.38 10.50 8.37
N ALA A 101 -6.93 10.50 7.17
CA ALA A 101 -8.19 11.20 6.87
C ALA A 101 -9.34 10.66 7.71
N ALA A 102 -9.44 9.33 7.84
CA ALA A 102 -10.47 8.68 8.66
C ALA A 102 -10.34 9.00 10.15
N LEU A 103 -9.12 9.07 10.69
CA LEU A 103 -8.88 9.49 12.08
C LEU A 103 -9.34 10.93 12.31
N ASN A 104 -9.02 11.83 11.41
CA ASN A 104 -9.47 13.22 11.50
C ASN A 104 -10.99 13.34 11.42
N GLU A 105 -11.63 12.57 10.54
CA GLU A 105 -13.09 12.58 10.42
C GLU A 105 -13.77 11.96 11.66
N ALA A 106 -13.23 10.86 12.20
CA ALA A 106 -13.71 10.27 13.44
C ALA A 106 -13.64 11.29 14.60
N ALA A 107 -12.52 11.99 14.73
CA ALA A 107 -12.34 13.05 15.74
C ALA A 107 -13.36 14.19 15.54
N ARG A 108 -13.57 14.62 14.30
CA ARG A 108 -14.56 15.67 13.97
C ARG A 108 -15.99 15.27 14.34
N LEU A 109 -16.30 13.99 14.18
CA LEU A 109 -17.62 13.43 14.52
C LEU A 109 -17.76 13.01 15.98
N GLY A 110 -16.71 13.14 16.80
CA GLY A 110 -16.70 12.71 18.20
C GLY A 110 -16.74 11.19 18.37
N GLN A 111 -16.32 10.44 17.36
CA GLN A 111 -16.27 8.98 17.41
C GLN A 111 -14.92 8.49 17.93
N ASN A 112 -14.94 7.49 18.79
CA ASN A 112 -13.75 6.93 19.42
C ASN A 112 -13.04 5.89 18.53
N ARG A 113 -13.70 5.38 17.50
CA ARG A 113 -13.18 4.35 16.59
C ARG A 113 -13.54 4.68 15.15
N ILE A 114 -12.70 4.21 14.24
CA ILE A 114 -12.99 4.25 12.82
C ILE A 114 -13.89 3.07 12.46
N THR A 115 -14.99 3.36 11.78
CA THR A 115 -15.93 2.38 11.23
C THR A 115 -15.87 2.37 9.71
N ALA A 116 -16.54 1.40 9.06
CA ALA A 116 -16.68 1.39 7.61
C ALA A 116 -17.36 2.67 7.08
N ASP A 117 -18.34 3.21 7.81
CA ASP A 117 -19.06 4.43 7.41
C ASP A 117 -18.14 5.65 7.32
N ILE A 118 -17.13 5.75 8.20
CA ILE A 118 -16.14 6.83 8.14
C ILE A 118 -15.35 6.74 6.84
N PHE A 119 -14.94 5.54 6.43
CA PHE A 119 -14.24 5.37 5.15
C PHE A 119 -15.11 5.70 3.94
N ASN A 120 -16.42 5.56 4.05
CA ASN A 120 -17.36 5.95 2.99
C ASN A 120 -17.56 7.48 2.94
N ALA A 121 -17.37 8.17 4.06
CA ALA A 121 -17.59 9.61 4.19
C ALA A 121 -16.43 10.48 3.71
N ILE A 122 -15.22 9.93 3.59
CA ILE A 122 -13.98 10.66 3.24
C ILE A 122 -13.57 10.56 1.77
#